data_93cce1aeb36615df733386613321a6b7
#
_entry.id   93cce1aeb36615df733386613321a6b7
#
_cell.length_a   1.000
_cell.length_b   1.000
_cell.length_c   1.000
_cell.angle_alpha   90.00
_cell.angle_beta   90.00
_cell.angle_gamma   90.00
#
_symmetry.space_group_name_H-M   'P 1'
#
loop_
_entity.id
_entity.type
_entity.pdbx_description
1 polymer ?
#
loop_
_entity_poly.entity_id
_entity_poly.type
_entity_poly.pdbx_seq_one_letter_code
_entity_poly.pdbx_strand_id
1 'polypeptide(L)'
;MGLLEPLVIDKKNQVISGNRRLEAIRRVGLKKVEVKRVDISDKEVGLHLVHYNKHRIKTAREILNESSFLHEHFVLQNKSNTRDLVSKELGIGSSTLGKLRVIQKHDDCLIDLIDKDILTVGQAYLQVQRVKKEAKTLQSSSKKNKLNEDGFTFYKKSSDQMDELKDGEVQTIFTSPPYWNKRKYVKGESIGEEKNPRDYVDNMVNHLRDCKRVLSKEGSFFLNLGDTYLDGNLQNIPHQVVIGLQEQGWILRNTIIWSKTNPKPSSSKSNLCPTYEFIFHLVKDNSYYYNLTLAPLKDSTKASLPPRHKGIKSNGYSSSPYIPREGKNMGDFWSEDIVKTAVVNQKLTSNGNEHPAPFPENIVTLPILQSSQEGDLVLDLFMGAGTTGRVANKFNRRFVGYDVKVY
;
A
#
# COMPACT_ATOMS: atom_id res chain seq x y z
N MET A 1 4.16 -23.98 -37.33
CA MET A 1 5.27 -23.28 -36.66
C MET A 1 5.52 -23.97 -35.32
N GLY A 2 6.75 -24.41 -35.03
CA GLY A 2 7.12 -25.00 -33.76
C GLY A 2 7.46 -23.96 -32.71
N LEU A 3 7.77 -24.40 -31.48
CA LEU A 3 8.31 -23.56 -30.45
C LEU A 3 9.68 -23.01 -30.86
N LEU A 4 9.90 -21.71 -30.70
CA LEU A 4 11.20 -21.07 -30.95
C LEU A 4 12.31 -21.67 -30.06
N GLU A 5 11.94 -22.09 -28.83
CA GLU A 5 12.82 -22.80 -27.90
C GLU A 5 12.06 -23.98 -27.27
N PRO A 6 12.68 -25.18 -27.13
CA PRO A 6 12.05 -26.33 -26.51
C PRO A 6 11.81 -26.08 -25.00
N LEU A 7 10.85 -26.82 -24.41
CA LEU A 7 10.73 -26.91 -22.95
C LEU A 7 11.93 -27.68 -22.39
N VAL A 8 12.42 -27.28 -21.24
CA VAL A 8 13.46 -28.05 -20.51
C VAL A 8 12.77 -28.83 -19.40
N ILE A 9 12.95 -30.15 -19.39
CA ILE A 9 12.37 -31.07 -18.41
C ILE A 9 13.44 -31.93 -17.75
N ASP A 10 13.20 -32.38 -16.52
CA ASP A 10 14.04 -33.35 -15.82
C ASP A 10 13.69 -34.81 -16.19
N LYS A 11 14.36 -35.77 -15.54
CA LYS A 11 14.08 -37.21 -15.69
C LYS A 11 12.66 -37.61 -15.28
N LYS A 12 12.04 -36.86 -14.36
CA LYS A 12 10.68 -37.09 -13.84
C LYS A 12 9.61 -36.39 -14.67
N ASN A 13 9.96 -35.79 -15.81
CA ASN A 13 9.11 -34.95 -16.66
C ASN A 13 8.63 -33.66 -16.01
N GLN A 14 9.29 -33.18 -14.97
CA GLN A 14 8.99 -31.87 -14.39
C GLN A 14 9.60 -30.77 -15.26
N VAL A 15 8.84 -29.71 -15.52
CA VAL A 15 9.33 -28.59 -16.33
C VAL A 15 10.27 -27.73 -15.51
N ILE A 16 11.54 -27.70 -15.91
CA ILE A 16 12.58 -26.85 -15.30
C ILE A 16 12.58 -25.46 -15.92
N SER A 17 12.32 -25.36 -17.24
CA SER A 17 12.19 -24.07 -17.92
C SER A 17 11.12 -24.12 -18.99
N GLY A 18 10.33 -23.04 -19.09
CA GLY A 18 9.30 -22.85 -20.10
C GLY A 18 7.85 -23.00 -19.61
N ASN A 19 7.55 -22.77 -18.33
CA ASN A 19 6.19 -22.86 -17.77
C ASN A 19 5.17 -22.00 -18.53
N ARG A 20 5.53 -20.78 -18.96
CA ARG A 20 4.65 -19.93 -19.78
C ARG A 20 4.41 -20.56 -21.17
N ARG A 21 5.43 -21.18 -21.75
CA ARG A 21 5.32 -21.91 -23.03
C ARG A 21 4.44 -23.15 -22.87
N LEU A 22 4.58 -23.89 -21.77
CA LEU A 22 3.71 -25.01 -21.45
C LEU A 22 2.24 -24.57 -21.32
N GLU A 23 1.99 -23.47 -20.67
CA GLU A 23 0.62 -22.92 -20.56
C GLU A 23 0.08 -22.50 -21.93
N ALA A 24 0.88 -21.86 -22.77
CA ALA A 24 0.49 -21.50 -24.13
C ALA A 24 0.20 -22.75 -24.98
N ILE A 25 1.05 -23.81 -24.87
CA ILE A 25 0.86 -25.10 -25.52
C ILE A 25 -0.49 -25.72 -25.17
N ARG A 26 -0.84 -25.70 -23.86
CA ARG A 26 -2.13 -26.22 -23.38
C ARG A 26 -3.31 -25.45 -23.95
N ARG A 27 -3.21 -24.10 -24.00
CA ARG A 27 -4.27 -23.23 -24.54
C ARG A 27 -4.48 -23.42 -26.04
N VAL A 28 -3.41 -23.67 -26.79
CA VAL A 28 -3.46 -23.92 -28.26
C VAL A 28 -3.82 -25.35 -28.56
N GLY A 29 -3.79 -26.27 -27.60
CA GLY A 29 -4.18 -27.68 -27.80
C GLY A 29 -3.13 -28.52 -28.55
N LEU A 30 -1.86 -28.14 -28.52
CA LEU A 30 -0.79 -28.94 -29.15
C LEU A 30 -0.58 -30.25 -28.41
N LYS A 31 -0.71 -31.38 -29.12
CA LYS A 31 -0.57 -32.73 -28.53
C LYS A 31 0.88 -33.23 -28.41
N LYS A 32 1.79 -32.67 -29.16
CA LYS A 32 3.23 -33.05 -29.16
C LYS A 32 4.08 -31.81 -29.28
N VAL A 33 5.11 -31.71 -28.46
CA VAL A 33 6.09 -30.63 -28.49
C VAL A 33 7.48 -31.15 -28.27
N GLU A 34 8.47 -30.45 -28.80
CA GLU A 34 9.87 -30.75 -28.57
C GLU A 34 10.28 -30.37 -27.16
N VAL A 35 11.04 -31.23 -26.48
CA VAL A 35 11.55 -31.04 -25.14
C VAL A 35 13.04 -31.34 -25.08
N LYS A 36 13.79 -30.56 -24.32
CA LYS A 36 15.17 -30.82 -23.95
C LYS A 36 15.19 -31.50 -22.57
N ARG A 37 15.67 -32.74 -22.50
CA ARG A 37 15.87 -33.45 -21.24
C ARG A 37 17.20 -33.10 -20.62
N VAL A 38 17.19 -32.82 -19.32
CA VAL A 38 18.41 -32.60 -18.55
C VAL A 38 18.50 -33.63 -17.43
N ASP A 39 19.70 -34.14 -17.24
CA ASP A 39 20.02 -35.10 -16.19
C ASP A 39 20.54 -34.35 -14.98
N ILE A 40 19.62 -34.02 -14.04
CA ILE A 40 19.92 -33.28 -12.83
C ILE A 40 19.39 -34.03 -11.61
N SER A 41 20.13 -34.02 -10.53
CA SER A 41 19.66 -34.53 -9.23
C SER A 41 18.61 -33.64 -8.60
N ASP A 42 17.74 -34.18 -7.74
CA ASP A 42 16.72 -33.40 -7.01
C ASP A 42 17.33 -32.25 -6.23
N LYS A 43 18.58 -32.39 -5.77
CA LYS A 43 19.33 -31.33 -5.04
C LYS A 43 19.78 -30.17 -5.95
N GLU A 44 19.91 -30.39 -7.24
CA GLU A 44 20.39 -29.41 -8.22
C GLU A 44 19.25 -28.73 -8.98
N VAL A 45 18.01 -29.25 -8.90
CA VAL A 45 16.84 -28.68 -9.59
C VAL A 45 16.70 -27.19 -9.31
N GLY A 46 16.83 -26.78 -8.05
CA GLY A 46 16.71 -25.36 -7.66
C GLY A 46 17.79 -24.48 -8.32
N LEU A 47 19.03 -24.96 -8.39
CA LEU A 47 20.12 -24.23 -9.04
C LEU A 47 19.88 -24.06 -10.55
N HIS A 48 19.43 -25.12 -11.21
CA HIS A 48 19.08 -25.06 -12.62
C HIS A 48 17.89 -24.14 -12.90
N LEU A 49 16.87 -24.11 -12.02
CA LEU A 49 15.76 -23.16 -12.11
C LEU A 49 16.24 -21.71 -12.07
N VAL A 50 17.13 -21.37 -11.13
CA VAL A 50 17.72 -20.03 -11.05
C VAL A 50 18.53 -19.71 -12.31
N HIS A 51 19.36 -20.64 -12.77
CA HIS A 51 20.21 -20.45 -13.95
C HIS A 51 19.39 -20.22 -15.24
N TYR A 52 18.36 -21.04 -15.50
CA TYR A 52 17.48 -20.85 -16.65
C TYR A 52 16.64 -19.59 -16.61
N ASN A 53 16.38 -19.03 -15.42
CA ASN A 53 15.65 -17.79 -15.22
C ASN A 53 16.56 -16.55 -15.09
N LYS A 54 17.87 -16.69 -15.29
CA LYS A 54 18.86 -15.62 -15.07
C LYS A 54 18.59 -14.33 -15.87
N HIS A 55 18.14 -14.48 -17.11
CA HIS A 55 17.89 -13.35 -18.02
C HIS A 55 16.45 -12.82 -17.96
N ARG A 56 15.60 -13.38 -17.09
CA ARG A 56 14.24 -12.89 -16.89
C ARG A 56 14.27 -11.66 -15.98
N ILE A 57 13.42 -10.66 -16.28
CA ILE A 57 13.15 -9.58 -15.35
C ILE A 57 12.46 -10.18 -14.11
N LYS A 58 13.06 -9.99 -12.95
CA LYS A 58 12.61 -10.53 -11.66
C LYS A 58 12.16 -9.42 -10.75
N THR A 59 11.16 -9.69 -9.92
CA THR A 59 10.79 -8.80 -8.83
C THR A 59 11.85 -8.82 -7.73
N ALA A 60 11.87 -7.81 -6.86
CA ALA A 60 12.80 -7.75 -5.74
C ALA A 60 12.61 -8.93 -4.77
N ARG A 61 11.35 -9.35 -4.58
CA ARG A 61 10.98 -10.53 -3.78
C ARG A 61 11.55 -11.82 -4.38
N GLU A 62 11.41 -12.02 -5.69
CA GLU A 62 11.99 -13.17 -6.38
C GLU A 62 13.52 -13.20 -6.26
N ILE A 63 14.18 -12.04 -6.44
CA ILE A 63 15.64 -11.90 -6.27
C ILE A 63 16.07 -12.30 -4.86
N LEU A 64 15.37 -11.84 -3.83
CA LEU A 64 15.68 -12.14 -2.44
C LEU A 64 15.50 -13.64 -2.13
N ASN A 65 14.42 -14.24 -2.58
CA ASN A 65 14.16 -15.68 -2.39
C ASN A 65 15.23 -16.54 -3.07
N GLU A 66 15.52 -16.26 -4.34
CA GLU A 66 16.58 -16.97 -5.06
C GLU A 66 17.96 -16.72 -4.44
N SER A 67 18.20 -15.50 -3.90
CA SER A 67 19.48 -15.19 -3.26
C SER A 67 19.70 -15.97 -1.96
N SER A 68 18.63 -16.24 -1.21
CA SER A 68 18.70 -17.05 0.01
C SER A 68 19.02 -18.50 -0.33
N PHE A 69 18.33 -19.06 -1.30
CA PHE A 69 18.59 -20.42 -1.80
C PHE A 69 20.04 -20.59 -2.30
N LEU A 70 20.53 -19.69 -3.15
CA LEU A 70 21.90 -19.75 -3.67
C LEU A 70 22.95 -19.57 -2.57
N HIS A 71 22.66 -18.71 -1.58
CA HIS A 71 23.55 -18.50 -0.45
C HIS A 71 23.74 -19.79 0.35
N GLU A 72 22.65 -20.46 0.73
CA GLU A 72 22.69 -21.75 1.42
C GLU A 72 23.45 -22.79 0.60
N HIS A 73 23.20 -22.88 -0.70
CA HIS A 73 23.88 -23.79 -1.59
C HIS A 73 25.41 -23.56 -1.61
N PHE A 74 25.86 -22.31 -1.73
CA PHE A 74 27.29 -21.99 -1.76
C PHE A 74 27.96 -22.12 -0.39
N VAL A 75 27.25 -21.89 0.71
CA VAL A 75 27.77 -22.13 2.07
C VAL A 75 28.00 -23.63 2.29
N LEU A 76 27.08 -24.50 1.88
CA LEU A 76 27.23 -25.95 1.96
C LEU A 76 28.43 -26.46 1.14
N GLN A 77 28.86 -25.73 0.11
CA GLN A 77 30.05 -26.04 -0.70
C GLN A 77 31.35 -25.41 -0.16
N ASN A 78 31.33 -24.81 1.04
CA ASN A 78 32.47 -24.11 1.66
C ASN A 78 33.11 -23.03 0.75
N LYS A 79 32.32 -22.35 -0.10
CA LYS A 79 32.82 -21.29 -0.97
C LYS A 79 33.02 -19.99 -0.22
N SER A 80 34.16 -19.34 -0.41
CA SER A 80 34.40 -17.95 0.03
C SER A 80 33.69 -16.95 -0.90
N ASN A 81 33.43 -15.72 -0.45
CA ASN A 81 32.79 -14.66 -1.24
C ASN A 81 31.40 -15.02 -1.77
N THR A 82 30.60 -15.71 -0.98
CA THR A 82 29.26 -16.18 -1.37
C THR A 82 28.35 -15.06 -1.90
N ARG A 83 28.49 -13.83 -1.40
CA ARG A 83 27.71 -12.68 -1.88
C ARG A 83 27.96 -12.34 -3.34
N ASP A 84 29.20 -12.34 -3.78
CA ASP A 84 29.57 -12.00 -5.16
C ASP A 84 29.19 -13.14 -6.11
N LEU A 85 29.34 -14.38 -5.66
CA LEU A 85 28.88 -15.55 -6.41
C LEU A 85 27.36 -15.53 -6.63
N VAL A 86 26.59 -15.26 -5.58
CA VAL A 86 25.14 -15.11 -5.66
C VAL A 86 24.73 -14.00 -6.61
N SER A 87 25.38 -12.82 -6.51
CA SER A 87 25.09 -11.68 -7.38
C SER A 87 25.34 -11.98 -8.85
N LYS A 88 26.47 -12.65 -9.12
CA LYS A 88 26.87 -13.08 -10.48
C LYS A 88 25.85 -14.08 -11.05
N GLU A 89 25.40 -15.02 -10.24
CA GLU A 89 24.42 -16.03 -10.68
C GLU A 89 23.05 -15.42 -10.94
N LEU A 90 22.61 -14.47 -10.12
CA LEU A 90 21.35 -13.74 -10.29
C LEU A 90 21.41 -12.70 -11.43
N GLY A 91 22.60 -12.35 -11.92
CA GLY A 91 22.78 -11.32 -12.96
C GLY A 91 22.52 -9.90 -12.48
N ILE A 92 22.71 -9.62 -11.17
CA ILE A 92 22.50 -8.30 -10.57
C ILE A 92 23.78 -7.81 -9.89
N GLY A 93 23.90 -6.49 -9.69
CA GLY A 93 25.02 -5.93 -8.95
C GLY A 93 25.02 -6.33 -7.47
N SER A 94 26.18 -6.68 -6.90
CA SER A 94 26.30 -7.05 -5.48
C SER A 94 25.90 -5.92 -4.53
N SER A 95 26.04 -4.66 -4.97
CA SER A 95 25.52 -3.49 -4.26
C SER A 95 23.98 -3.49 -4.18
N THR A 96 23.30 -3.80 -5.29
CA THR A 96 21.83 -3.87 -5.35
C THR A 96 21.30 -4.99 -4.46
N LEU A 97 21.91 -6.19 -4.54
CA LEU A 97 21.56 -7.30 -3.67
C LEU A 97 21.75 -6.95 -2.19
N GLY A 98 22.84 -6.25 -1.87
CA GLY A 98 23.11 -5.79 -0.51
C GLY A 98 22.05 -4.81 0.00
N LYS A 99 21.61 -3.86 -0.84
CA LYS A 99 20.55 -2.92 -0.51
C LYS A 99 19.22 -3.64 -0.27
N LEU A 100 18.83 -4.56 -1.15
CA LEU A 100 17.59 -5.34 -1.01
C LEU A 100 17.56 -6.14 0.30
N ARG A 101 18.65 -6.81 0.66
CA ARG A 101 18.76 -7.55 1.93
C ARG A 101 18.65 -6.62 3.16
N VAL A 102 19.25 -5.43 3.08
CA VAL A 102 19.13 -4.44 4.16
C VAL A 102 17.70 -3.94 4.28
N ILE A 103 17.02 -3.67 3.16
CA ILE A 103 15.62 -3.25 3.14
C ILE A 103 14.76 -4.34 3.76
N GLN A 104 14.84 -5.57 3.26
CA GLN A 104 14.06 -6.72 3.76
C GLN A 104 14.22 -6.92 5.27
N LYS A 105 15.46 -6.86 5.77
CA LYS A 105 15.75 -7.05 7.20
C LYS A 105 15.08 -5.99 8.09
N HIS A 106 14.90 -4.77 7.60
CA HIS A 106 14.37 -3.65 8.39
C HIS A 106 12.91 -3.37 8.14
N ASP A 107 12.44 -3.57 6.92
CA ASP A 107 11.05 -3.37 6.54
C ASP A 107 10.73 -4.16 5.26
N ASP A 108 10.17 -5.35 5.44
CA ASP A 108 9.83 -6.23 4.32
C ASP A 108 8.72 -5.67 3.41
N CYS A 109 7.88 -4.75 3.92
CA CYS A 109 6.84 -4.10 3.12
C CYS A 109 7.41 -3.15 2.06
N LEU A 110 8.61 -2.60 2.28
CA LEU A 110 9.29 -1.80 1.26
C LEU A 110 9.66 -2.63 0.03
N ILE A 111 9.86 -3.93 0.18
CA ILE A 111 10.08 -4.85 -0.95
C ILE A 111 8.83 -4.93 -1.83
N ASP A 112 7.64 -5.00 -1.22
CA ASP A 112 6.38 -5.01 -1.98
C ASP A 112 6.14 -3.68 -2.72
N LEU A 113 6.59 -2.55 -2.15
CA LEU A 113 6.52 -1.25 -2.82
C LEU A 113 7.52 -1.16 -3.99
N ILE A 114 8.68 -1.79 -3.88
CA ILE A 114 9.65 -1.92 -4.98
C ILE A 114 9.06 -2.79 -6.09
N ASP A 115 8.47 -3.93 -5.75
CA ASP A 115 7.88 -4.86 -6.72
C ASP A 115 6.67 -4.28 -7.46
N LYS A 116 6.03 -3.26 -6.87
CA LYS A 116 4.96 -2.48 -7.49
C LYS A 116 5.47 -1.24 -8.24
N ASP A 117 6.78 -1.07 -8.37
CA ASP A 117 7.42 0.11 -8.96
C ASP A 117 6.99 1.46 -8.28
N ILE A 118 6.53 1.40 -7.02
CA ILE A 118 6.18 2.60 -6.22
C ILE A 118 7.44 3.26 -5.68
N LEU A 119 8.45 2.45 -5.29
CA LEU A 119 9.75 2.90 -4.84
C LEU A 119 10.86 2.24 -5.64
N THR A 120 11.91 2.97 -5.94
CA THR A 120 13.16 2.37 -6.42
C THR A 120 13.93 1.74 -5.24
N VAL A 121 14.79 0.76 -5.54
CA VAL A 121 15.68 0.16 -4.53
C VAL A 121 16.53 1.23 -3.82
N GLY A 122 16.93 2.28 -4.56
CA GLY A 122 17.69 3.41 -4.01
C GLY A 122 16.90 4.21 -2.98
N GLN A 123 15.67 4.56 -3.30
CA GLN A 123 14.76 5.32 -2.41
C GLN A 123 14.43 4.52 -1.15
N ALA A 124 14.03 3.26 -1.29
CA ALA A 124 13.76 2.39 -0.16
C ALA A 124 14.99 2.20 0.75
N TYR A 125 16.18 2.04 0.17
CA TYR A 125 17.43 1.94 0.93
C TYR A 125 17.76 3.22 1.69
N LEU A 126 17.62 4.40 1.06
CA LEU A 126 17.82 5.70 1.72
C LEU A 126 16.85 5.88 2.89
N GLN A 127 15.60 5.47 2.75
CA GLN A 127 14.61 5.50 3.81
C GLN A 127 15.08 4.67 5.03
N VAL A 128 15.50 3.42 4.80
CA VAL A 128 16.07 2.57 5.87
C VAL A 128 17.33 3.20 6.50
N GLN A 129 18.20 3.87 5.71
CA GLN A 129 19.41 4.51 6.26
C GLN A 129 19.08 5.72 7.12
N ARG A 130 18.07 6.51 6.77
CA ARG A 130 17.60 7.65 7.58
C ARG A 130 17.07 7.18 8.93
N VAL A 131 16.19 6.18 8.95
CA VAL A 131 15.68 5.57 10.19
C VAL A 131 16.84 5.09 11.09
N LYS A 132 17.85 4.43 10.52
CA LYS A 132 19.04 4.00 11.27
C LYS A 132 19.86 5.15 11.84
N LYS A 133 20.01 6.22 11.08
CA LYS A 133 20.77 7.41 11.51
C LYS A 133 20.04 8.11 12.65
N GLU A 134 18.73 8.27 12.54
CA GLU A 134 17.90 8.89 13.57
C GLU A 134 17.85 8.06 14.85
N ALA A 135 17.71 6.74 14.75
CA ALA A 135 17.81 5.83 15.91
C ALA A 135 19.17 5.95 16.62
N LYS A 136 20.27 6.12 15.88
CA LYS A 136 21.61 6.36 16.47
C LYS A 136 21.71 7.75 17.12
N THR A 137 21.11 8.77 16.52
CA THR A 137 21.11 10.14 17.06
C THR A 137 20.26 10.21 18.32
N LEU A 138 19.12 9.51 18.37
CA LEU A 138 18.27 9.36 19.54
C LEU A 138 18.98 8.63 20.70
N GLN A 139 19.77 7.59 20.42
CA GLN A 139 20.59 6.92 21.44
C GLN A 139 21.72 7.82 22.01
N SER A 140 22.20 8.80 21.25
CA SER A 140 23.20 9.76 21.71
C SER A 140 22.65 10.98 22.44
N SER A 141 21.35 11.29 22.28
CA SER A 141 20.66 12.43 22.91
C SER A 141 19.87 12.07 24.18
N SER A 142 19.84 10.80 24.59
CA SER A 142 19.01 10.27 25.69
C SER A 142 19.47 10.67 27.13
N LYS A 143 20.06 11.85 27.30
CA LYS A 143 20.38 12.42 28.63
C LYS A 143 19.67 13.73 28.94
N LYS A 144 18.49 14.03 28.41
CA LYS A 144 17.56 15.05 29.01
C LYS A 144 16.20 15.04 28.31
N ASN A 145 15.16 14.92 29.12
CA ASN A 145 13.72 15.10 28.91
C ASN A 145 12.93 13.86 28.50
N LYS A 146 12.13 13.36 29.48
CA LYS A 146 11.00 12.48 29.27
C LYS A 146 9.94 13.17 28.41
N LEU A 147 9.95 12.89 27.11
CA LEU A 147 8.82 13.02 26.22
C LEU A 147 8.66 11.64 25.58
N ASN A 148 7.43 11.17 25.41
CA ASN A 148 7.09 9.85 24.91
C ASN A 148 8.00 9.44 23.73
N GLU A 149 8.78 8.36 23.90
CA GLU A 149 9.97 8.05 23.11
C GLU A 149 9.71 7.63 21.65
N ASP A 150 8.42 7.57 21.19
CA ASP A 150 8.08 6.99 19.90
C ASP A 150 7.36 7.88 18.89
N GLY A 151 7.15 9.17 19.17
CA GLY A 151 6.36 10.04 18.26
C GLY A 151 4.90 9.60 18.10
N PHE A 152 4.41 8.71 18.99
CA PHE A 152 3.07 8.16 19.02
C PHE A 152 2.34 8.65 20.27
N THR A 153 1.28 9.42 20.08
CA THR A 153 0.44 9.92 21.17
C THR A 153 -0.96 9.37 21.01
N PHE A 154 -1.55 8.92 22.11
CA PHE A 154 -2.92 8.44 22.16
C PHE A 154 -3.73 9.14 23.25
N TYR A 155 -4.92 9.61 22.90
CA TYR A 155 -5.89 10.18 23.83
C TYR A 155 -7.14 9.32 23.93
N LYS A 156 -7.39 8.80 25.14
CA LYS A 156 -8.60 8.01 25.43
C LYS A 156 -9.79 8.95 25.68
N LYS A 157 -10.28 9.58 24.63
CA LYS A 157 -11.44 10.49 24.65
C LYS A 157 -12.05 10.60 23.27
N SER A 158 -13.21 11.24 23.16
CA SER A 158 -13.82 11.65 21.91
C SER A 158 -12.93 12.68 21.18
N SER A 159 -12.92 12.63 19.87
CA SER A 159 -12.19 13.57 19.00
C SER A 159 -13.04 14.75 18.51
N ASP A 160 -14.24 14.94 19.03
CA ASP A 160 -15.11 16.10 18.71
C ASP A 160 -14.51 17.46 19.12
N GLN A 161 -13.63 17.46 20.13
CA GLN A 161 -12.82 18.59 20.57
C GLN A 161 -11.39 18.13 20.84
N MET A 162 -10.45 18.63 20.04
CA MET A 162 -9.03 18.23 20.09
C MET A 162 -8.16 19.36 20.66
N ASP A 163 -8.48 19.81 21.89
CA ASP A 163 -7.81 20.93 22.56
C ASP A 163 -6.30 20.74 22.77
N GLU A 164 -5.84 19.49 22.71
CA GLU A 164 -4.42 19.12 22.81
C GLU A 164 -3.63 19.47 21.54
N LEU A 165 -4.32 19.72 20.43
CA LEU A 165 -3.74 20.07 19.14
C LEU A 165 -3.90 21.56 18.84
N LYS A 166 -2.83 22.17 18.36
CA LYS A 166 -2.84 23.57 17.92
C LYS A 166 -3.49 23.69 16.55
N ASP A 167 -3.94 24.90 16.22
CA ASP A 167 -4.44 25.24 14.90
C ASP A 167 -3.38 24.97 13.84
N GLY A 168 -3.74 24.22 12.79
CA GLY A 168 -2.86 23.92 11.69
C GLY A 168 -1.66 23.00 12.00
N GLU A 169 -1.67 22.28 13.11
CA GLU A 169 -0.54 21.40 13.50
C GLU A 169 -0.49 20.09 12.72
N VAL A 170 -1.62 19.59 12.24
CA VAL A 170 -1.77 18.31 11.58
C VAL A 170 -1.56 18.45 10.07
N GLN A 171 -0.70 17.64 9.48
CA GLN A 171 -0.48 17.64 8.03
C GLN A 171 -1.39 16.64 7.30
N THR A 172 -1.65 15.49 7.90
CA THR A 172 -2.50 14.46 7.29
C THR A 172 -3.48 13.90 8.31
N ILE A 173 -4.75 13.86 7.95
CA ILE A 173 -5.77 13.10 8.67
C ILE A 173 -6.13 11.90 7.83
N PHE A 174 -6.07 10.69 8.41
CA PHE A 174 -6.67 9.49 7.84
C PHE A 174 -7.49 8.80 8.91
N THR A 175 -8.78 8.62 8.66
CA THR A 175 -9.68 8.04 9.66
C THR A 175 -10.83 7.25 9.03
N SER A 176 -11.32 6.26 9.78
CA SER A 176 -12.49 5.45 9.43
C SER A 176 -13.43 5.39 10.64
N PRO A 177 -14.42 6.26 10.71
CA PRO A 177 -15.36 6.31 11.83
C PRO A 177 -16.27 5.07 11.88
N PRO A 178 -16.98 4.83 12.98
CA PRO A 178 -18.05 3.84 13.05
C PRO A 178 -19.11 4.10 11.97
N TYR A 179 -19.48 3.08 11.18
CA TYR A 179 -20.50 3.20 10.16
C TYR A 179 -21.88 3.04 10.77
N TRP A 180 -22.86 3.79 10.26
CA TRP A 180 -24.23 3.72 10.74
C TRP A 180 -24.81 2.30 10.68
N ASN A 181 -25.37 1.84 11.80
CA ASN A 181 -26.08 0.57 11.97
C ASN A 181 -25.29 -0.69 11.52
N LYS A 182 -23.94 -0.61 11.47
CA LYS A 182 -23.12 -1.78 11.10
C LYS A 182 -22.69 -2.61 12.30
N ARG A 183 -22.35 -1.97 13.43
CA ARG A 183 -21.81 -2.64 14.64
C ARG A 183 -22.06 -1.80 15.88
N LYS A 184 -22.23 -2.47 17.02
CA LYS A 184 -22.25 -1.84 18.33
C LYS A 184 -20.82 -1.82 18.88
N TYR A 185 -20.25 -0.62 19.08
CA TYR A 185 -18.88 -0.45 19.54
C TYR A 185 -18.80 -0.25 21.05
N VAL A 186 -19.72 0.50 21.64
CA VAL A 186 -19.78 0.81 23.08
C VAL A 186 -21.25 0.78 23.52
N LYS A 187 -21.52 0.43 24.80
CA LYS A 187 -22.88 0.57 25.36
C LYS A 187 -23.14 2.06 25.66
N GLY A 188 -24.09 2.65 24.99
CA GLY A 188 -24.47 4.06 25.16
C GLY A 188 -24.73 4.75 23.81
N GLU A 189 -25.07 6.01 23.83
CA GLU A 189 -25.23 6.82 22.61
C GLU A 189 -23.88 7.10 22.00
N SER A 190 -23.48 6.30 21.01
CA SER A 190 -22.24 6.44 20.27
C SER A 190 -22.54 6.71 18.80
N ILE A 191 -21.62 7.39 18.11
CA ILE A 191 -21.66 7.59 16.66
C ILE A 191 -21.81 6.21 16.00
N GLY A 192 -22.80 6.08 15.09
CA GLY A 192 -23.14 4.85 14.37
C GLY A 192 -24.36 4.12 14.96
N GLU A 193 -24.92 4.57 16.09
CA GLU A 193 -26.13 4.01 16.75
C GLU A 193 -27.36 4.93 16.68
N GLU A 194 -27.32 5.97 15.86
CA GLU A 194 -28.42 6.90 15.65
C GLU A 194 -29.66 6.19 15.12
N LYS A 195 -30.84 6.70 15.44
CA LYS A 195 -32.12 6.08 15.08
C LYS A 195 -32.38 6.07 13.57
N ASN A 196 -31.86 7.07 12.87
CA ASN A 196 -32.02 7.19 11.43
C ASN A 196 -30.71 7.69 10.75
N PRO A 197 -30.57 7.47 9.42
CA PRO A 197 -29.35 7.82 8.70
C PRO A 197 -29.07 9.34 8.68
N ARG A 198 -30.10 10.17 8.73
CA ARG A 198 -29.93 11.63 8.71
C ARG A 198 -29.27 12.14 9.97
N ASP A 199 -29.71 11.68 11.14
CA ASP A 199 -29.11 12.04 12.42
C ASP A 199 -27.63 11.61 12.46
N TYR A 200 -27.29 10.45 11.91
CA TYR A 200 -25.90 10.00 11.78
C TYR A 200 -25.08 10.97 10.93
N VAL A 201 -25.61 11.37 9.76
CA VAL A 201 -24.91 12.30 8.87
C VAL A 201 -24.65 13.62 9.58
N ASP A 202 -25.66 14.18 10.23
CA ASP A 202 -25.56 15.47 10.93
C ASP A 202 -24.58 15.38 12.12
N ASN A 203 -24.62 14.31 12.91
CA ASN A 203 -23.71 14.05 14.01
C ASN A 203 -22.27 13.87 13.50
N MET A 204 -22.05 13.11 12.42
CA MET A 204 -20.74 12.88 11.84
C MET A 204 -20.13 14.18 11.32
N VAL A 205 -20.90 14.98 10.57
CA VAL A 205 -20.45 16.26 10.03
C VAL A 205 -20.07 17.23 11.18
N ASN A 206 -20.86 17.24 12.27
CA ASN A 206 -20.55 18.03 13.45
C ASN A 206 -19.31 17.54 14.19
N HIS A 207 -19.15 16.22 14.36
CA HIS A 207 -17.98 15.59 15.00
C HIS A 207 -16.68 15.92 14.27
N LEU A 208 -16.71 15.94 12.93
CA LEU A 208 -15.55 16.23 12.10
C LEU A 208 -15.21 17.72 11.98
N ARG A 209 -15.99 18.60 12.63
CA ARG A 209 -15.80 20.07 12.52
C ARG A 209 -14.41 20.53 12.94
N ASP A 210 -13.87 19.99 14.05
CA ASP A 210 -12.58 20.39 14.59
C ASP A 210 -11.39 19.97 13.73
N CYS A 211 -11.59 19.01 12.81
CA CYS A 211 -10.58 18.63 11.81
C CYS A 211 -10.13 19.85 10.99
N LYS A 212 -11.04 20.78 10.70
CA LYS A 212 -10.72 21.97 9.91
C LYS A 212 -9.81 22.93 10.65
N ARG A 213 -9.91 23.02 11.98
CA ARG A 213 -9.02 23.83 12.82
C ARG A 213 -7.62 23.23 12.89
N VAL A 214 -7.53 21.95 13.26
CA VAL A 214 -6.24 21.29 13.53
C VAL A 214 -5.45 20.98 12.26
N LEU A 215 -6.10 20.78 11.10
CA LEU A 215 -5.42 20.52 9.83
C LEU A 215 -4.65 21.76 9.36
N SER A 216 -3.44 21.60 8.86
CA SER A 216 -2.64 22.67 8.26
C SER A 216 -3.32 23.24 7.00
N LYS A 217 -2.93 24.43 6.56
CA LYS A 217 -3.45 24.99 5.31
C LYS A 217 -3.15 24.08 4.11
N GLU A 218 -1.97 23.48 4.11
CA GLU A 218 -1.48 22.57 3.05
C GLU A 218 -1.82 21.10 3.33
N GLY A 219 -2.60 20.82 4.39
CA GLY A 219 -2.92 19.48 4.83
C GLY A 219 -4.01 18.79 4.01
N SER A 220 -4.04 17.47 4.12
CA SER A 220 -5.03 16.60 3.49
C SER A 220 -5.80 15.76 4.51
N PHE A 221 -7.10 15.59 4.27
CA PHE A 221 -7.98 14.78 5.08
C PHE A 221 -8.55 13.62 4.23
N PHE A 222 -8.27 12.39 4.63
CA PHE A 222 -8.78 11.17 4.02
C PHE A 222 -9.81 10.52 4.95
N LEU A 223 -11.06 10.43 4.47
CA LEU A 223 -12.19 9.87 5.20
C LEU A 223 -12.63 8.56 4.56
N ASN A 224 -12.42 7.44 5.24
CA ASN A 224 -12.90 6.13 4.78
C ASN A 224 -14.31 5.85 5.32
N LEU A 225 -15.27 5.60 4.44
CA LEU A 225 -16.66 5.30 4.77
C LEU A 225 -17.24 4.19 3.89
N GLY A 226 -18.01 3.31 4.52
CA GLY A 226 -18.87 2.32 3.84
C GLY A 226 -20.34 2.66 3.97
N ASP A 227 -21.14 2.26 2.99
CA ASP A 227 -22.58 2.51 2.96
C ASP A 227 -23.39 1.39 3.59
N THR A 228 -24.66 1.64 3.86
CA THR A 228 -25.58 0.74 4.53
C THR A 228 -26.96 0.74 3.84
N TYR A 229 -27.64 -0.39 3.92
CA TYR A 229 -29.03 -0.54 3.48
C TYR A 229 -29.98 -0.38 4.66
N LEU A 230 -31.09 0.32 4.44
CA LEU A 230 -32.25 0.38 5.30
C LEU A 230 -33.49 -0.03 4.47
N ASP A 231 -34.20 -1.05 4.89
CA ASP A 231 -35.39 -1.56 4.23
C ASP A 231 -35.18 -1.83 2.72
N GLY A 232 -34.05 -2.42 2.38
CA GLY A 232 -33.67 -2.72 0.98
C GLY A 232 -33.17 -1.51 0.17
N ASN A 233 -33.18 -0.32 0.72
CA ASN A 233 -32.72 0.92 0.07
C ASN A 233 -31.33 1.31 0.53
N LEU A 234 -30.40 1.49 -0.42
CA LEU A 234 -29.04 1.98 -0.16
C LEU A 234 -29.09 3.44 0.27
N GLN A 235 -28.55 3.76 1.43
CA GLN A 235 -28.75 5.07 2.07
C GLN A 235 -27.85 6.17 1.53
N ASN A 236 -26.81 5.84 0.80
CA ASN A 236 -25.84 6.81 0.23
C ASN A 236 -25.19 7.73 1.29
N ILE A 237 -25.03 7.19 2.49
CA ILE A 237 -24.51 7.91 3.66
C ILE A 237 -23.13 8.53 3.43
N PRO A 238 -22.15 7.82 2.82
CA PRO A 238 -20.81 8.39 2.60
C PRO A 238 -20.84 9.70 1.83
N HIS A 239 -21.66 9.78 0.79
CA HIS A 239 -21.79 10.99 -0.03
C HIS A 239 -22.54 12.11 0.69
N GLN A 240 -23.57 11.79 1.49
CA GLN A 240 -24.28 12.79 2.30
C GLN A 240 -23.34 13.44 3.33
N VAL A 241 -22.48 12.66 4.00
CA VAL A 241 -21.46 13.21 4.92
C VAL A 241 -20.52 14.15 4.18
N VAL A 242 -20.04 13.75 2.99
CA VAL A 242 -19.12 14.59 2.20
C VAL A 242 -19.78 15.88 1.71
N ILE A 243 -21.03 15.83 1.28
CA ILE A 243 -21.79 17.03 0.91
C ILE A 243 -21.89 17.98 2.11
N GLY A 244 -22.23 17.47 3.30
CA GLY A 244 -22.24 18.29 4.53
C GLY A 244 -20.87 18.89 4.87
N LEU A 245 -19.77 18.19 4.63
CA LEU A 245 -18.42 18.73 4.77
C LEU A 245 -18.13 19.80 3.72
N GLN A 246 -18.57 19.62 2.47
CA GLN A 246 -18.41 20.64 1.43
C GLN A 246 -19.20 21.93 1.75
N GLU A 247 -20.40 21.82 2.35
CA GLU A 247 -21.17 22.95 2.86
C GLU A 247 -20.44 23.70 3.99
N GLN A 248 -19.58 23.00 4.76
CA GLN A 248 -18.66 23.62 5.73
C GLN A 248 -17.40 24.21 5.06
N GLY A 249 -17.31 24.19 3.71
CA GLY A 249 -16.22 24.76 2.93
C GLY A 249 -14.98 23.86 2.81
N TRP A 250 -15.14 22.53 2.90
CA TRP A 250 -14.12 21.60 2.47
C TRP A 250 -14.12 21.47 0.94
N ILE A 251 -12.96 21.23 0.35
CA ILE A 251 -12.79 20.96 -1.07
C ILE A 251 -12.56 19.46 -1.27
N LEU A 252 -13.50 18.79 -1.93
CA LEU A 252 -13.35 17.39 -2.32
C LEU A 252 -12.44 17.28 -3.54
N ARG A 253 -11.30 16.60 -3.40
CA ARG A 253 -10.33 16.39 -4.48
C ARG A 253 -10.56 15.09 -5.24
N ASN A 254 -10.79 13.99 -4.53
CA ASN A 254 -11.06 12.69 -5.11
C ASN A 254 -12.07 11.90 -4.28
N THR A 255 -12.86 11.09 -4.97
CA THR A 255 -13.60 9.97 -4.41
C THR A 255 -12.87 8.69 -4.84
N ILE A 256 -12.16 8.09 -3.92
CA ILE A 256 -11.38 6.87 -4.17
C ILE A 256 -12.27 5.66 -3.88
N ILE A 257 -12.35 4.73 -4.82
CA ILE A 257 -13.01 3.44 -4.65
C ILE A 257 -11.99 2.42 -4.19
N TRP A 258 -12.07 2.02 -2.93
CA TRP A 258 -11.27 0.90 -2.42
C TRP A 258 -12.01 -0.43 -2.62
N SER A 259 -11.60 -1.21 -3.61
CA SER A 259 -12.12 -2.56 -3.89
C SER A 259 -11.58 -3.55 -2.87
N LYS A 260 -12.48 -4.26 -2.19
CA LYS A 260 -12.13 -5.25 -1.17
C LYS A 260 -11.78 -6.58 -1.82
N THR A 261 -10.62 -7.12 -1.49
CA THR A 261 -10.15 -8.45 -1.95
C THR A 261 -11.03 -9.59 -1.44
N ASN A 262 -11.54 -9.45 -0.21
CA ASN A 262 -12.37 -10.46 0.43
C ASN A 262 -13.60 -9.80 1.09
N PRO A 263 -14.58 -9.37 0.28
CA PRO A 263 -15.80 -8.77 0.80
C PRO A 263 -16.61 -9.81 1.59
N LYS A 264 -17.36 -9.35 2.62
CA LYS A 264 -18.28 -10.22 3.34
C LYS A 264 -19.36 -10.71 2.38
N PRO A 265 -19.59 -12.03 2.27
CA PRO A 265 -20.66 -12.55 1.43
C PRO A 265 -22.02 -11.96 1.80
N SER A 266 -22.83 -11.65 0.81
CA SER A 266 -24.23 -11.23 1.00
C SER A 266 -25.16 -12.40 0.76
N SER A 267 -26.12 -12.60 1.65
CA SER A 267 -27.22 -13.57 1.47
C SER A 267 -28.37 -13.00 0.65
N SER A 268 -28.32 -11.74 0.25
CA SER A 268 -29.37 -11.09 -0.54
C SER A 268 -29.48 -11.74 -1.93
N LYS A 269 -30.73 -11.95 -2.37
CA LYS A 269 -31.05 -12.47 -3.69
C LYS A 269 -31.53 -11.38 -4.67
N SER A 270 -31.65 -10.14 -4.20
CA SER A 270 -32.26 -9.02 -4.96
C SER A 270 -31.31 -7.84 -5.21
N ASN A 271 -30.07 -7.87 -4.69
CA ASN A 271 -29.07 -6.83 -4.92
C ASN A 271 -27.66 -7.42 -4.97
N LEU A 272 -26.73 -6.67 -5.54
CA LEU A 272 -25.33 -7.05 -5.62
C LEU A 272 -24.66 -6.99 -4.24
N CYS A 273 -23.65 -7.85 -4.04
CA CYS A 273 -22.82 -7.82 -2.85
C CYS A 273 -21.96 -6.55 -2.84
N PRO A 274 -21.96 -5.75 -1.76
CA PRO A 274 -21.07 -4.61 -1.62
C PRO A 274 -19.61 -5.08 -1.54
N THR A 275 -18.80 -4.71 -2.53
CA THR A 275 -17.40 -5.15 -2.66
C THR A 275 -16.38 -4.03 -2.53
N TYR A 276 -16.81 -2.82 -2.18
CA TYR A 276 -15.95 -1.66 -2.04
C TYR A 276 -16.37 -0.76 -0.88
N GLU A 277 -15.46 0.15 -0.53
CA GLU A 277 -15.70 1.29 0.34
C GLU A 277 -15.15 2.55 -0.32
N PHE A 278 -15.58 3.71 0.17
CA PHE A 278 -15.11 5.00 -0.32
C PHE A 278 -13.99 5.53 0.58
N ILE A 279 -12.98 6.16 -0.02
CA ILE A 279 -12.03 7.02 0.67
C ILE A 279 -12.09 8.40 0.02
N PHE A 280 -12.58 9.39 0.75
CA PHE A 280 -12.71 10.74 0.24
C PHE A 280 -11.47 11.56 0.59
N HIS A 281 -10.84 12.16 -0.41
CA HIS A 281 -9.73 13.08 -0.21
C HIS A 281 -10.25 14.50 -0.18
N LEU A 282 -10.17 15.13 0.97
CA LEU A 282 -10.64 16.48 1.26
C LEU A 282 -9.45 17.38 1.62
N VAL A 283 -9.51 18.66 1.24
CA VAL A 283 -8.50 19.66 1.58
C VAL A 283 -9.18 20.98 1.96
N LYS A 284 -8.44 21.87 2.65
CA LYS A 284 -8.92 23.21 2.99
C LYS A 284 -8.70 24.24 1.90
N ASP A 285 -7.63 24.05 1.11
CA ASP A 285 -7.15 24.99 0.11
C ASP A 285 -6.60 24.23 -1.10
N ASN A 286 -6.66 24.85 -2.29
CA ASN A 286 -6.11 24.25 -3.52
C ASN A 286 -4.57 24.21 -3.54
N SER A 287 -3.89 24.93 -2.65
CA SER A 287 -2.44 24.94 -2.47
C SER A 287 -1.93 23.85 -1.51
N TYR A 288 -2.70 22.77 -1.32
CA TYR A 288 -2.31 21.65 -0.46
C TYR A 288 -1.05 20.94 -0.96
N TYR A 289 -0.28 20.38 0.00
CA TYR A 289 0.91 19.58 -0.32
C TYR A 289 0.51 18.25 -0.96
N TYR A 290 1.13 17.93 -2.09
CA TYR A 290 0.91 16.67 -2.77
C TYR A 290 2.21 16.14 -3.40
N ASN A 291 2.70 15.01 -2.90
CA ASN A 291 3.83 14.28 -3.46
C ASN A 291 3.31 13.27 -4.49
N LEU A 292 3.49 13.59 -5.77
CA LEU A 292 2.98 12.78 -6.86
C LEU A 292 3.62 11.39 -6.87
N THR A 293 2.82 10.36 -6.61
CA THR A 293 3.20 8.96 -6.78
C THR A 293 2.68 8.47 -8.13
N LEU A 294 3.58 7.98 -8.98
CA LEU A 294 3.24 7.47 -10.30
C LEU A 294 3.04 5.95 -10.25
N ALA A 295 1.97 5.48 -10.88
CA ALA A 295 1.79 4.05 -11.15
C ALA A 295 2.63 3.64 -12.37
N PRO A 296 3.17 2.40 -12.41
CA PRO A 296 3.92 1.92 -13.56
C PRO A 296 3.05 1.90 -14.83
N LEU A 297 3.67 2.18 -15.96
CA LEU A 297 3.01 2.05 -17.26
C LEU A 297 2.78 0.56 -17.58
N LYS A 298 1.60 0.21 -18.05
CA LYS A 298 1.33 -1.14 -18.60
C LYS A 298 2.27 -1.42 -19.78
N ASP A 299 2.68 -2.66 -19.96
CA ASP A 299 3.58 -3.04 -21.05
C ASP A 299 2.99 -2.73 -22.43
N SER A 300 1.67 -2.86 -22.59
CA SER A 300 0.96 -2.41 -23.80
C SER A 300 1.12 -0.91 -24.07
N THR A 301 1.11 -0.09 -23.01
CA THR A 301 1.32 1.36 -23.13
C THR A 301 2.77 1.67 -23.46
N LYS A 302 3.74 0.99 -22.84
CA LYS A 302 5.18 1.11 -23.15
C LYS A 302 5.46 0.75 -24.62
N ALA A 303 4.84 -0.32 -25.11
CA ALA A 303 4.99 -0.77 -26.49
C ALA A 303 4.35 0.16 -27.53
N SER A 304 3.33 0.93 -27.15
CA SER A 304 2.64 1.87 -28.03
C SER A 304 3.25 3.30 -28.02
N LEU A 305 4.24 3.55 -27.15
CA LEU A 305 4.90 4.85 -27.12
C LEU A 305 5.72 5.05 -28.40
N PRO A 306 5.52 6.17 -29.14
CA PRO A 306 6.32 6.43 -30.34
C PRO A 306 7.80 6.59 -29.96
N PRO A 307 8.72 6.12 -30.84
CA PRO A 307 10.14 6.35 -30.64
C PRO A 307 10.41 7.85 -30.51
N ARG A 308 11.36 8.20 -29.66
CA ARG A 308 11.73 9.58 -29.32
C ARG A 308 12.16 10.34 -30.57
N HIS A 309 11.24 11.02 -31.23
CA HIS A 309 11.61 11.95 -32.30
C HIS A 309 12.17 13.24 -31.68
N LYS A 310 13.48 13.45 -31.88
CA LYS A 310 14.10 14.76 -31.69
C LYS A 310 13.49 15.73 -32.73
N GLY A 311 12.69 16.67 -32.23
CA GLY A 311 12.45 17.96 -32.88
C GLY A 311 11.82 17.92 -34.26
N ILE A 312 10.48 17.89 -34.34
CA ILE A 312 9.74 18.50 -35.44
C ILE A 312 8.99 19.68 -34.85
N LYS A 313 9.43 20.90 -35.21
CA LYS A 313 8.65 22.10 -34.99
C LYS A 313 7.47 22.05 -35.97
N SER A 314 6.29 21.69 -35.50
CA SER A 314 5.06 21.87 -36.29
C SER A 314 4.40 23.19 -35.92
N ASN A 315 4.00 23.92 -36.91
CA ASN A 315 3.29 25.21 -36.82
C ASN A 315 2.06 25.12 -35.93
N GLY A 316 2.09 25.78 -34.78
CA GLY A 316 0.93 26.46 -34.18
C GLY A 316 -0.05 25.66 -33.32
N TYR A 317 -0.03 24.31 -33.24
CA TYR A 317 -0.82 23.54 -32.33
C TYR A 317 0.04 22.49 -31.66
N SER A 318 0.50 22.78 -30.44
CA SER A 318 1.21 21.83 -29.60
C SER A 318 0.20 20.86 -28.92
N SER A 319 -0.28 19.89 -29.68
CA SER A 319 -0.86 18.67 -29.08
C SER A 319 0.22 17.60 -29.00
N SER A 320 1.34 17.91 -28.37
CA SER A 320 2.30 16.85 -27.99
C SER A 320 1.66 16.05 -26.88
N PRO A 321 1.32 14.76 -27.07
CA PRO A 321 0.80 13.95 -25.98
C PRO A 321 1.83 13.96 -24.85
N TYR A 322 1.44 14.34 -23.65
CA TYR A 322 2.25 14.25 -22.46
C TYR A 322 2.56 12.76 -22.24
N ILE A 323 3.79 12.36 -22.52
CA ILE A 323 4.26 10.99 -22.27
C ILE A 323 4.98 11.03 -20.92
N PRO A 324 4.39 10.49 -19.85
CA PRO A 324 5.05 10.41 -18.55
C PRO A 324 6.32 9.58 -18.70
N ARG A 325 7.49 10.14 -18.33
CA ARG A 325 8.79 9.44 -18.45
C ARG A 325 8.95 8.33 -17.43
N GLU A 326 8.21 8.40 -16.31
CA GLU A 326 8.40 7.54 -15.13
C GLU A 326 7.15 6.73 -14.74
N GLY A 327 6.01 7.00 -15.36
CA GLY A 327 4.76 6.34 -15.04
C GLY A 327 3.54 7.18 -15.40
N LYS A 328 2.38 6.76 -14.97
CA LYS A 328 1.12 7.51 -15.07
C LYS A 328 0.63 7.89 -13.69
N ASN A 329 -0.14 8.97 -13.58
CA ASN A 329 -0.82 9.29 -12.33
C ASN A 329 -1.64 8.09 -11.84
N MET A 330 -1.61 7.85 -10.54
CA MET A 330 -2.46 6.81 -9.94
C MET A 330 -3.92 7.16 -10.14
N GLY A 331 -4.73 6.15 -10.47
CA GLY A 331 -6.17 6.30 -10.55
C GLY A 331 -6.82 6.26 -9.16
N ASP A 332 -8.06 6.66 -9.13
CA ASP A 332 -8.93 6.67 -7.94
C ASP A 332 -9.71 5.37 -7.72
N PHE A 333 -9.48 4.35 -8.53
CA PHE A 333 -9.98 2.99 -8.34
C PHE A 333 -8.86 2.09 -7.85
N TRP A 334 -8.88 1.75 -6.54
CA TRP A 334 -7.86 0.95 -5.88
C TRP A 334 -8.29 -0.52 -5.84
N SER A 335 -7.81 -1.28 -6.82
CA SER A 335 -7.93 -2.74 -6.89
C SER A 335 -6.74 -3.43 -6.22
N GLU A 336 -6.75 -4.76 -6.19
CA GLU A 336 -5.63 -5.60 -5.70
C GLU A 336 -4.29 -5.27 -6.37
N ASP A 337 -4.30 -4.85 -7.62
CA ASP A 337 -3.10 -4.49 -8.37
C ASP A 337 -2.44 -3.22 -7.82
N ILE A 338 -3.22 -2.34 -7.20
CA ILE A 338 -2.76 -1.06 -6.63
C ILE A 338 -2.55 -1.17 -5.13
N VAL A 339 -3.51 -1.78 -4.42
CA VAL A 339 -3.50 -1.93 -2.97
C VAL A 339 -3.84 -3.37 -2.63
N LYS A 340 -2.82 -4.23 -2.46
CA LYS A 340 -3.04 -5.58 -1.93
C LYS A 340 -3.57 -5.46 -0.51
N THR A 341 -4.84 -5.75 -0.35
CA THR A 341 -5.46 -5.85 0.97
C THR A 341 -5.34 -7.29 1.42
N ALA A 342 -4.34 -7.59 2.25
CA ALA A 342 -4.33 -8.87 2.95
C ALA A 342 -5.64 -9.00 3.74
N VAL A 343 -6.24 -10.18 3.67
CA VAL A 343 -7.35 -10.52 4.57
C VAL A 343 -6.86 -10.32 5.98
N VAL A 344 -7.38 -9.30 6.65
CA VAL A 344 -7.05 -9.08 8.05
C VAL A 344 -7.86 -10.06 8.88
N ASN A 345 -7.40 -11.31 8.95
CA ASN A 345 -7.73 -12.23 10.04
C ASN A 345 -6.94 -11.84 11.31
N GLN A 346 -6.61 -10.55 11.45
CA GLN A 346 -5.83 -10.10 12.57
C GLN A 346 -6.74 -9.78 13.76
N LYS A 347 -6.93 -10.76 14.58
CA LYS A 347 -7.19 -10.61 16.02
C LYS A 347 -5.94 -10.01 16.69
N LEU A 348 -5.42 -8.88 16.21
CA LEU A 348 -4.21 -8.29 16.74
C LEU A 348 -4.55 -6.97 17.40
N THR A 349 -4.70 -7.07 18.71
CA THR A 349 -4.49 -5.92 19.58
C THR A 349 -3.28 -6.22 20.43
N SER A 350 -2.46 -5.23 20.69
CA SER A 350 -1.30 -5.31 21.60
C SER A 350 -1.68 -5.80 23.00
N ASN A 351 -2.95 -5.74 23.38
CA ASN A 351 -3.49 -6.05 24.70
C ASN A 351 -4.47 -7.24 24.70
N GLY A 352 -4.53 -8.05 23.64
CA GLY A 352 -5.44 -9.22 23.57
C GLY A 352 -6.93 -8.89 23.38
N ASN A 353 -7.31 -7.63 23.23
CA ASN A 353 -8.69 -7.22 22.92
C ASN A 353 -8.94 -7.23 21.41
N GLU A 354 -10.01 -7.87 20.95
CA GLU A 354 -10.35 -7.93 19.52
C GLU A 354 -10.92 -6.59 19.02
N HIS A 355 -10.25 -5.95 18.05
CA HIS A 355 -10.86 -4.85 17.29
C HIS A 355 -11.76 -5.43 16.20
N PRO A 356 -13.03 -5.06 16.15
CA PRO A 356 -14.00 -5.74 15.26
C PRO A 356 -13.81 -5.45 13.77
N ALA A 357 -13.04 -4.41 13.38
CA ALA A 357 -12.92 -3.98 11.99
C ALA A 357 -11.64 -3.21 11.65
N PRO A 358 -10.44 -3.79 11.80
CA PRO A 358 -9.24 -3.12 11.35
C PRO A 358 -9.23 -3.04 9.82
N PHE A 359 -8.83 -1.91 9.26
CA PHE A 359 -8.53 -1.77 7.84
C PHE A 359 -7.05 -2.11 7.56
N PRO A 360 -6.69 -2.53 6.33
CA PRO A 360 -5.31 -2.89 6.00
C PRO A 360 -4.40 -1.67 5.92
N GLU A 361 -3.13 -1.81 6.31
CA GLU A 361 -2.13 -0.74 6.28
C GLU A 361 -1.95 -0.12 4.88
N ASN A 362 -2.14 -0.91 3.84
CA ASN A 362 -1.91 -0.48 2.46
C ASN A 362 -2.82 0.66 2.01
N ILE A 363 -4.06 0.76 2.52
CA ILE A 363 -4.95 1.87 2.14
C ILE A 363 -4.56 3.20 2.79
N VAL A 364 -3.76 3.15 3.86
CA VAL A 364 -3.25 4.33 4.59
C VAL A 364 -1.89 4.77 4.04
N THR A 365 -1.10 3.82 3.54
CA THR A 365 0.27 4.06 3.09
C THR A 365 0.36 5.14 2.01
N LEU A 366 -0.46 5.02 0.96
CA LEU A 366 -0.46 6.00 -0.13
C LEU A 366 -0.90 7.39 0.33
N PRO A 367 -2.03 7.57 1.03
CA PRO A 367 -2.42 8.85 1.62
C PRO A 367 -1.31 9.53 2.40
N ILE A 368 -0.65 8.81 3.33
CA ILE A 368 0.42 9.38 4.15
C ILE A 368 1.62 9.81 3.29
N LEU A 369 2.07 8.97 2.36
CA LEU A 369 3.23 9.28 1.50
C LEU A 369 2.96 10.44 0.53
N GLN A 370 1.71 10.58 0.08
CA GLN A 370 1.32 11.62 -0.88
C GLN A 370 1.06 12.97 -0.21
N SER A 371 0.62 12.99 1.04
CA SER A 371 0.13 14.21 1.69
C SER A 371 1.01 14.71 2.83
N SER A 372 2.11 14.02 3.17
CA SER A 372 3.01 14.42 4.25
C SER A 372 4.49 14.16 3.94
N GLN A 373 5.36 14.87 4.66
CA GLN A 373 6.80 14.66 4.70
C GLN A 373 7.21 13.95 6.01
N GLU A 374 8.46 13.50 6.08
CA GLU A 374 9.01 12.94 7.32
C GLU A 374 9.00 14.00 8.43
N GLY A 375 8.59 13.62 9.63
CA GLY A 375 8.43 14.52 10.78
C GLY A 375 7.06 15.19 10.88
N ASP A 376 6.24 15.18 9.83
CA ASP A 376 4.89 15.73 9.86
C ASP A 376 3.97 14.95 10.81
N LEU A 377 2.94 15.62 11.30
CA LEU A 377 1.95 15.05 12.21
C LEU A 377 0.79 14.43 11.42
N VAL A 378 0.54 13.15 11.67
CA VAL A 378 -0.61 12.39 11.17
C VAL A 378 -1.62 12.20 12.30
N LEU A 379 -2.90 12.38 12.00
CA LEU A 379 -4.00 12.24 12.96
C LEU A 379 -4.98 11.15 12.52
N ASP A 380 -5.46 10.36 13.49
CA ASP A 380 -6.62 9.47 13.35
C ASP A 380 -7.62 9.71 14.47
N LEU A 381 -8.85 10.13 14.11
CA LEU A 381 -9.92 10.49 15.05
C LEU A 381 -10.59 9.27 15.67
N PHE A 382 -10.52 8.11 15.03
CA PHE A 382 -11.13 6.85 15.45
C PHE A 382 -10.08 5.74 15.33
N MET A 383 -9.01 5.86 16.11
CA MET A 383 -7.76 5.12 15.95
C MET A 383 -7.94 3.60 16.00
N GLY A 384 -8.90 3.11 16.78
CA GLY A 384 -9.12 1.67 16.95
C GLY A 384 -7.85 0.92 17.33
N ALA A 385 -7.44 -0.04 16.50
CA ALA A 385 -6.24 -0.83 16.69
C ALA A 385 -4.92 -0.10 16.30
N GLY A 386 -4.96 1.20 15.97
CA GLY A 386 -3.78 2.01 15.70
C GLY A 386 -3.12 1.76 14.35
N THR A 387 -3.85 1.30 13.34
CA THR A 387 -3.30 1.02 12.00
C THR A 387 -2.67 2.25 11.37
N THR A 388 -3.34 3.41 11.43
CA THR A 388 -2.82 4.68 10.91
C THR A 388 -1.52 5.08 11.60
N GLY A 389 -1.44 4.92 12.93
CA GLY A 389 -0.25 5.23 13.71
C GLY A 389 0.94 4.34 13.37
N ARG A 390 0.72 3.02 13.22
CA ARG A 390 1.78 2.11 12.78
C ARG A 390 2.35 2.50 11.43
N VAL A 391 1.48 2.86 10.47
CA VAL A 391 1.92 3.31 9.14
C VAL A 391 2.65 4.65 9.22
N ALA A 392 2.16 5.61 10.01
CA ALA A 392 2.81 6.90 10.20
C ALA A 392 4.24 6.72 10.74
N ASN A 393 4.41 5.98 11.83
CA ASN A 393 5.72 5.70 12.42
C ASN A 393 6.67 4.95 11.46
N LYS A 394 6.13 3.99 10.72
CA LYS A 394 6.87 3.24 9.72
C LYS A 394 7.53 4.13 8.66
N PHE A 395 6.91 5.25 8.37
CA PHE A 395 7.40 6.24 7.40
C PHE A 395 7.95 7.52 8.06
N ASN A 396 8.34 7.47 9.34
CA ASN A 396 8.93 8.59 10.10
C ASN A 396 8.01 9.82 10.23
N ARG A 397 6.69 9.61 10.31
CA ARG A 397 5.74 10.65 10.67
C ARG A 397 5.40 10.54 12.14
N ARG A 398 5.17 11.68 12.79
CA ARG A 398 4.60 11.71 14.14
C ARG A 398 3.12 11.34 14.05
N PHE A 399 2.57 10.78 15.12
CA PHE A 399 1.19 10.35 15.15
C PHE A 399 0.45 10.78 16.40
N VAL A 400 -0.80 11.22 16.21
CA VAL A 400 -1.77 11.41 17.28
C VAL A 400 -3.04 10.64 16.93
N GLY A 401 -3.56 9.88 17.90
CA GLY A 401 -4.80 9.13 17.77
C GLY A 401 -5.78 9.42 18.89
N TYR A 402 -7.06 9.39 18.57
CA TYR A 402 -8.15 9.45 19.53
C TYR A 402 -9.01 8.20 19.44
N ASP A 403 -9.46 7.70 20.57
CA ASP A 403 -10.50 6.67 20.66
C ASP A 403 -11.12 6.67 22.06
N VAL A 404 -12.42 6.41 22.15
CA VAL A 404 -13.13 6.30 23.44
C VAL A 404 -12.84 4.97 24.12
N LYS A 405 -12.32 3.99 23.39
CA LYS A 405 -11.96 2.66 23.85
C LYS A 405 -10.50 2.36 23.55
N VAL A 406 -9.83 1.65 24.45
CA VAL A 406 -8.49 1.10 24.22
C VAL A 406 -8.64 -0.34 23.74
N TYR A 407 -8.01 -0.67 22.62
CA TYR A 407 -8.02 -2.01 22.02
C TYR A 407 -6.69 -2.73 22.20
#